data_4dcdf53410047ccd2832a1076024a818
#
_entry.id   4dcdf53410047ccd2832a1076024a818
#
_cell.length_a   1.000
_cell.length_b   1.000
_cell.length_c   1.000
_cell.angle_alpha   90.00
_cell.angle_beta   90.00
_cell.angle_gamma   90.00
#
_symmetry.space_group_name_H-M   'P 1'
#
loop_
_entity.id
_entity.type
_entity.pdbx_description
1 polymer ?
#
loop_
_entity_poly.entity_id
_entity_poly.type
_entity_poly.pdbx_seq_one_letter_code
_entity_poly.pdbx_strand_id
1 'polypeptide(L)'
;MRTFEKKQILKNVGSSWSALAINVIVGVFLSPFIVHRLGDAAFGVWVLIFSITGYYGLFDLGIRSSIIRYVSKYTATDDREKLNGFINTALFSYTGIGVVSMVLTTLLSSSVERFFKIPPEMHAQARLLLLMVGASVSLGFPLGVFGGMLEGLQRFYILNWTSIGATLVRAALIVYFLDRGYGLLTVALITVGLPILSSILRGIIVFRLCPVPLGLKYVDRASFRHMANYGGTTFLVMAAARLRFRTDELVLGTMMSTVAVTWFNFGARIVDYAQEFVSSLAQVFVPMSSQSEAVGNLDRVRKIYIAGNRVCAFLIFPITAILIVFGKHIIRIWVGGRYVPHSYPVLVVMIIPFALMLAQAASTRILFGLGKHQTMAAVTVIEGVGNLILSIALVRPFGIVGDALGTAIPLSFTCLVFLPRHMKKQIGVPVGTFLREAYTLPILLTLPLVAALLLTNRFFYPRNLIQLVIETLVVGSVYMIEMFWAYRTHRAFHVAEVAGLTEPLPAEQPPQAVVSVEYQGEQ
;
A
#
# COMPACT_ATOMS: atom_id res chain seq x y z
N MET A 1 23.97 24.24 6.19
CA MET A 1 23.36 22.93 6.26
C MET A 1 21.82 22.95 6.35
N ARG A 2 21.17 23.63 7.32
CA ARG A 2 19.70 23.59 7.55
C ARG A 2 18.79 24.00 6.36
N THR A 3 19.19 24.92 5.50
CA THR A 3 18.36 25.37 4.37
C THR A 3 18.38 24.40 3.18
N PHE A 4 19.48 23.68 2.99
CA PHE A 4 19.61 22.69 1.93
C PHE A 4 18.75 21.44 2.21
N GLU A 5 18.67 21.02 3.50
CA GLU A 5 17.84 19.91 3.94
C GLU A 5 16.33 20.17 3.77
N LYS A 6 15.86 21.38 4.12
CA LYS A 6 14.43 21.75 3.96
C LYS A 6 13.98 21.68 2.49
N LYS A 7 14.79 22.20 1.57
CA LYS A 7 14.48 22.16 0.12
C LYS A 7 14.45 20.73 -0.43
N GLN A 8 15.34 19.88 0.07
CA GLN A 8 15.39 18.46 -0.30
C GLN A 8 14.14 17.71 0.19
N ILE A 9 13.76 17.92 1.46
CA ILE A 9 12.55 17.33 2.06
C ILE A 9 11.31 17.75 1.25
N LEU A 10 11.17 19.04 0.95
CA LEU A 10 10.03 19.54 0.19
C LEU A 10 9.96 18.92 -1.23
N LYS A 11 11.10 18.78 -1.91
CA LYS A 11 11.17 18.09 -3.21
C LYS A 11 10.78 16.61 -3.10
N ASN A 12 11.25 15.92 -2.08
CA ASN A 12 10.94 14.51 -1.86
C ASN A 12 9.44 14.31 -1.57
N VAL A 13 8.86 15.10 -0.66
CA VAL A 13 7.44 15.02 -0.31
C VAL A 13 6.58 15.40 -1.52
N GLY A 14 6.84 16.53 -2.17
CA GLY A 14 6.08 16.97 -3.34
C GLY A 14 6.11 15.96 -4.48
N SER A 15 7.28 15.39 -4.79
CA SER A 15 7.40 14.36 -5.82
C SER A 15 6.67 13.05 -5.45
N SER A 16 6.64 12.67 -4.17
CA SER A 16 5.92 11.46 -3.73
C SER A 16 4.41 11.61 -3.89
N TRP A 17 3.85 12.76 -3.49
CA TRP A 17 2.44 13.06 -3.69
C TRP A 17 2.07 13.15 -5.18
N SER A 18 2.93 13.78 -5.99
CA SER A 18 2.73 13.83 -7.45
C SER A 18 2.74 12.42 -8.06
N ALA A 19 3.66 11.56 -7.65
CA ALA A 19 3.72 10.20 -8.14
C ALA A 19 2.46 9.39 -7.76
N LEU A 20 1.99 9.53 -6.52
CA LEU A 20 0.75 8.89 -6.06
C LEU A 20 -0.45 9.37 -6.90
N ALA A 21 -0.63 10.68 -7.03
CA ALA A 21 -1.73 11.27 -7.80
C ALA A 21 -1.73 10.80 -9.26
N ILE A 22 -0.57 10.83 -9.93
CA ILE A 22 -0.44 10.39 -11.32
C ILE A 22 -0.73 8.90 -11.47
N ASN A 23 -0.24 8.05 -10.55
CA ASN A 23 -0.52 6.61 -10.58
C ASN A 23 -2.02 6.32 -10.42
N VAL A 24 -2.70 6.99 -9.49
CA VAL A 24 -4.15 6.84 -9.28
C VAL A 24 -4.91 7.31 -10.52
N ILE A 25 -4.61 8.52 -11.02
CA ILE A 25 -5.27 9.07 -12.21
C ILE A 25 -5.10 8.12 -13.41
N VAL A 26 -3.87 7.74 -13.71
CA VAL A 26 -3.58 6.81 -14.82
C VAL A 26 -4.29 5.47 -14.60
N GLY A 27 -4.29 4.92 -13.39
CA GLY A 27 -4.97 3.66 -13.06
C GLY A 27 -6.48 3.74 -13.28
N VAL A 28 -7.11 4.84 -12.86
CA VAL A 28 -8.56 5.07 -13.02
C VAL A 28 -8.96 5.14 -14.50
N PHE A 29 -8.17 5.79 -15.36
CA PHE A 29 -8.50 5.89 -16.79
C PHE A 29 -8.05 4.68 -17.60
N LEU A 30 -6.90 4.10 -17.28
CA LEU A 30 -6.32 3.03 -18.07
C LEU A 30 -7.03 1.67 -17.85
N SER A 31 -7.49 1.35 -16.64
CA SER A 31 -8.12 0.06 -16.35
C SER A 31 -9.41 -0.17 -17.16
N PRO A 32 -10.40 0.75 -17.23
CA PRO A 32 -11.56 0.56 -18.08
C PRO A 32 -11.19 0.54 -19.57
N PHE A 33 -10.22 1.35 -20.00
CA PHE A 33 -9.77 1.35 -21.38
C PHE A 33 -9.23 -0.03 -21.79
N ILE A 34 -8.37 -0.63 -20.97
CA ILE A 34 -7.81 -1.95 -21.22
C ILE A 34 -8.90 -3.02 -21.28
N VAL A 35 -9.83 -3.06 -20.32
CA VAL A 35 -10.86 -4.11 -20.29
C VAL A 35 -11.84 -3.99 -21.45
N HIS A 36 -12.18 -2.76 -21.90
CA HIS A 36 -13.06 -2.59 -23.05
C HIS A 36 -12.41 -3.03 -24.37
N ARG A 37 -11.08 -2.94 -24.49
CA ARG A 37 -10.34 -3.38 -25.68
C ARG A 37 -9.98 -4.86 -25.66
N LEU A 38 -9.61 -5.42 -24.50
CA LEU A 38 -9.15 -6.81 -24.39
C LEU A 38 -10.30 -7.79 -24.05
N GLY A 39 -11.38 -7.32 -23.42
CA GLY A 39 -12.45 -8.14 -22.86
C GLY A 39 -12.14 -8.67 -21.47
N ASP A 40 -13.20 -9.18 -20.81
CA ASP A 40 -13.16 -9.56 -19.40
C ASP A 40 -12.23 -10.75 -19.10
N ALA A 41 -12.22 -11.75 -19.99
CA ALA A 41 -11.38 -12.93 -19.78
C ALA A 41 -9.89 -12.59 -19.84
N ALA A 42 -9.48 -11.79 -20.84
CA ALA A 42 -8.08 -11.38 -21.00
C ALA A 42 -7.62 -10.44 -19.87
N PHE A 43 -8.48 -9.51 -19.45
CA PHE A 43 -8.19 -8.66 -18.31
C PHE A 43 -8.09 -9.47 -17.01
N GLY A 44 -8.95 -10.46 -16.82
CA GLY A 44 -8.89 -11.38 -15.68
C GLY A 44 -7.60 -12.22 -15.66
N VAL A 45 -7.15 -12.73 -16.82
CA VAL A 45 -5.84 -13.40 -16.94
C VAL A 45 -4.72 -12.44 -16.55
N TRP A 46 -4.78 -11.20 -17.02
CA TRP A 46 -3.84 -10.14 -16.65
C TRP A 46 -3.77 -9.94 -15.13
N VAL A 47 -4.91 -9.69 -14.48
CA VAL A 47 -4.99 -9.49 -13.02
C VAL A 47 -4.47 -10.70 -12.27
N LEU A 48 -4.88 -11.90 -12.67
CA LEU A 48 -4.46 -13.17 -12.05
C LEU A 48 -2.93 -13.36 -12.10
N ILE A 49 -2.31 -13.15 -13.27
CA ILE A 49 -0.86 -13.31 -13.42
C ILE A 49 -0.09 -12.28 -12.58
N PHE A 50 -0.58 -11.02 -12.52
CA PHE A 50 0.02 -10.02 -11.64
C PHE A 50 -0.17 -10.33 -10.16
N SER A 51 -1.27 -10.97 -9.76
CA SER A 51 -1.47 -11.44 -8.38
C SER A 51 -0.50 -12.56 -8.03
N ILE A 52 -0.33 -13.56 -8.90
CA ILE A 52 0.67 -14.64 -8.72
C ILE A 52 2.07 -14.06 -8.56
N THR A 53 2.50 -13.24 -9.52
CA THR A 53 3.85 -12.67 -9.50
C THR A 53 4.05 -11.63 -8.41
N GLY A 54 2.98 -11.04 -7.90
CA GLY A 54 2.98 -10.18 -6.73
C GLY A 54 3.55 -10.86 -5.48
N TYR A 55 3.37 -12.17 -5.33
CA TYR A 55 3.97 -12.96 -4.25
C TYR A 55 5.49 -13.05 -4.32
N TYR A 56 6.10 -12.85 -5.49
CA TYR A 56 7.57 -12.84 -5.62
C TYR A 56 8.21 -11.69 -4.82
N GLY A 57 7.46 -10.63 -4.50
CA GLY A 57 7.94 -9.61 -3.57
C GLY A 57 8.31 -10.14 -2.18
N LEU A 58 7.87 -11.36 -1.82
CA LEU A 58 8.31 -12.05 -0.59
C LEU A 58 9.78 -12.43 -0.63
N PHE A 59 10.32 -12.70 -1.82
CA PHE A 59 11.74 -13.03 -2.00
C PHE A 59 12.67 -11.83 -1.80
N ASP A 60 12.13 -10.61 -1.63
CA ASP A 60 12.92 -9.44 -1.20
C ASP A 60 13.63 -9.67 0.15
N LEU A 61 13.05 -10.50 1.03
CA LEU A 61 13.61 -10.88 2.33
C LEU A 61 14.12 -9.68 3.16
N GLY A 62 13.57 -8.48 2.95
CA GLY A 62 13.97 -7.25 3.64
C GLY A 62 15.34 -6.67 3.20
N ILE A 63 15.93 -7.20 2.13
CA ILE A 63 17.21 -6.71 1.59
C ILE A 63 17.12 -5.24 1.20
N ARG A 64 15.99 -4.79 0.59
CA ARG A 64 15.77 -3.39 0.23
C ARG A 64 15.86 -2.45 1.45
N SER A 65 15.21 -2.81 2.55
CA SER A 65 15.28 -2.02 3.79
C SER A 65 16.69 -1.95 4.36
N SER A 66 17.45 -3.06 4.24
CA SER A 66 18.86 -3.11 4.60
C SER A 66 19.70 -2.19 3.71
N ILE A 67 19.49 -2.19 2.38
CA ILE A 67 20.18 -1.30 1.43
C ILE A 67 19.99 0.16 1.84
N ILE A 68 18.75 0.59 2.06
CA ILE A 68 18.43 1.96 2.46
C ILE A 68 19.21 2.36 3.72
N ARG A 69 19.17 1.50 4.75
CA ARG A 69 19.83 1.74 6.04
C ARG A 69 21.34 1.83 5.91
N TYR A 70 21.97 0.84 5.27
CA TYR A 70 23.42 0.75 5.25
C TYR A 70 24.07 1.69 4.24
N VAL A 71 23.41 1.97 3.11
CA VAL A 71 23.83 3.03 2.18
C VAL A 71 23.83 4.38 2.90
N SER A 72 22.75 4.71 3.62
CA SER A 72 22.68 5.96 4.40
C SER A 72 23.79 6.03 5.46
N LYS A 73 24.04 4.92 6.20
CA LYS A 73 25.05 4.84 7.24
C LYS A 73 26.47 5.03 6.66
N TYR A 74 26.84 4.22 5.68
CA TYR A 74 28.21 4.21 5.14
C TYR A 74 28.51 5.46 4.32
N THR A 75 27.51 6.08 3.70
CA THR A 75 27.67 7.39 3.05
C THR A 75 27.89 8.50 4.09
N ALA A 76 27.21 8.45 5.24
CA ALA A 76 27.37 9.44 6.31
C ALA A 76 28.74 9.33 7.01
N THR A 77 29.34 8.14 7.08
CA THR A 77 30.66 7.89 7.66
C THR A 77 31.81 7.91 6.64
N ASP A 78 31.52 8.16 5.36
CA ASP A 78 32.44 8.07 4.20
C ASP A 78 33.22 6.74 4.11
N ASP A 79 32.61 5.64 4.61
CA ASP A 79 33.22 4.31 4.60
C ASP A 79 32.91 3.61 3.25
N ARG A 80 33.72 3.97 2.25
CA ARG A 80 33.52 3.50 0.88
C ARG A 80 33.78 2.01 0.69
N GLU A 81 34.66 1.43 1.50
CA GLU A 81 34.96 0.00 1.42
C GLU A 81 33.76 -0.85 1.85
N LYS A 82 33.17 -0.52 3.03
CA LYS A 82 31.96 -1.22 3.49
C LYS A 82 30.75 -0.93 2.61
N LEU A 83 30.61 0.30 2.09
CA LEU A 83 29.56 0.63 1.13
C LEU A 83 29.65 -0.25 -0.12
N ASN A 84 30.85 -0.37 -0.69
CA ASN A 84 31.12 -1.20 -1.87
C ASN A 84 30.84 -2.68 -1.59
N GLY A 85 31.35 -3.23 -0.51
CA GLY A 85 31.11 -4.62 -0.10
C GLY A 85 29.61 -4.90 0.06
N PHE A 86 28.89 -3.99 0.74
CA PHE A 86 27.46 -4.14 0.98
C PHE A 86 26.63 -4.10 -0.30
N ILE A 87 26.89 -3.14 -1.21
CA ILE A 87 26.14 -3.02 -2.48
C ILE A 87 26.39 -4.23 -3.38
N ASN A 88 27.65 -4.69 -3.51
CA ASN A 88 27.95 -5.87 -4.31
C ASN A 88 27.29 -7.12 -3.72
N THR A 89 27.34 -7.31 -2.40
CA THR A 89 26.66 -8.43 -1.74
C THR A 89 25.15 -8.39 -1.97
N ALA A 90 24.52 -7.22 -1.88
CA ALA A 90 23.09 -7.05 -2.17
C ALA A 90 22.77 -7.37 -3.64
N LEU A 91 23.58 -6.87 -4.59
CA LEU A 91 23.39 -7.10 -6.03
C LEU A 91 23.47 -8.59 -6.37
N PHE A 92 24.49 -9.29 -5.90
CA PHE A 92 24.66 -10.73 -6.19
C PHE A 92 23.62 -11.58 -5.46
N SER A 93 23.24 -11.23 -4.22
CA SER A 93 22.14 -11.89 -3.51
C SER A 93 20.82 -11.75 -4.27
N TYR A 94 20.48 -10.56 -4.73
CA TYR A 94 19.29 -10.33 -5.53
C TYR A 94 19.35 -10.99 -6.91
N THR A 95 20.53 -11.09 -7.52
CA THR A 95 20.69 -11.86 -8.76
C THR A 95 20.37 -13.34 -8.54
N GLY A 96 20.85 -13.94 -7.44
CA GLY A 96 20.50 -15.30 -7.06
C GLY A 96 19.00 -15.49 -6.83
N ILE A 97 18.36 -14.56 -6.11
CA ILE A 97 16.90 -14.55 -5.90
C ILE A 97 16.17 -14.43 -7.25
N GLY A 98 16.64 -13.57 -8.15
CA GLY A 98 16.08 -13.41 -9.49
C GLY A 98 16.14 -14.71 -10.29
N VAL A 99 17.26 -15.42 -10.27
CA VAL A 99 17.39 -16.73 -10.93
C VAL A 99 16.40 -17.74 -10.34
N VAL A 100 16.33 -17.87 -9.01
CA VAL A 100 15.36 -18.75 -8.35
C VAL A 100 13.92 -18.39 -8.74
N SER A 101 13.58 -17.10 -8.74
CA SER A 101 12.25 -16.61 -9.14
C SER A 101 11.94 -16.97 -10.59
N MET A 102 12.91 -16.88 -11.51
CA MET A 102 12.72 -17.25 -12.90
C MET A 102 12.52 -18.75 -13.09
N VAL A 103 13.29 -19.58 -12.38
CA VAL A 103 13.10 -21.05 -12.38
C VAL A 103 11.69 -21.40 -11.89
N LEU A 104 11.26 -20.84 -10.77
CA LEU A 104 9.90 -21.07 -10.26
C LEU A 104 8.83 -20.60 -11.25
N THR A 105 9.04 -19.45 -11.92
CA THR A 105 8.13 -18.96 -12.96
C THR A 105 8.03 -19.95 -14.11
N THR A 106 9.15 -20.47 -14.57
CA THR A 106 9.18 -21.44 -15.69
C THR A 106 8.45 -22.73 -15.32
N LEU A 107 8.68 -23.24 -14.11
CA LEU A 107 7.95 -24.42 -13.60
C LEU A 107 6.45 -24.16 -13.48
N LEU A 108 6.05 -23.01 -12.94
CA LEU A 108 4.66 -22.65 -12.78
C LEU A 108 3.98 -22.39 -14.12
N SER A 109 4.68 -21.78 -15.08
CA SER A 109 4.11 -21.48 -16.41
C SER A 109 3.72 -22.73 -17.19
N SER A 110 4.42 -23.84 -17.00
CA SER A 110 4.10 -25.12 -17.64
C SER A 110 2.80 -25.77 -17.14
N SER A 111 2.28 -25.28 -16.02
CA SER A 111 1.12 -25.92 -15.33
C SER A 111 0.05 -24.90 -14.91
N VAL A 112 0.17 -23.64 -15.30
CA VAL A 112 -0.74 -22.57 -14.85
C VAL A 112 -2.21 -22.89 -15.14
N GLU A 113 -2.52 -23.49 -16.28
CA GLU A 113 -3.87 -23.89 -16.66
C GLU A 113 -4.42 -25.10 -15.89
N ARG A 114 -3.58 -25.84 -15.17
CA ARG A 114 -4.04 -26.93 -14.27
C ARG A 114 -4.55 -26.37 -12.95
N PHE A 115 -4.00 -25.25 -12.52
CA PHE A 115 -4.38 -24.63 -11.24
C PHE A 115 -5.49 -23.60 -11.40
N PHE A 116 -5.56 -22.91 -12.53
CA PHE A 116 -6.49 -21.82 -12.75
C PHE A 116 -7.42 -22.06 -13.93
N LYS A 117 -8.68 -21.70 -13.78
CA LYS A 117 -9.72 -21.85 -14.82
C LYS A 117 -9.56 -20.76 -15.88
N ILE A 118 -8.53 -20.88 -16.70
CA ILE A 118 -8.25 -20.02 -17.84
C ILE A 118 -8.93 -20.61 -19.08
N PRO A 119 -9.58 -19.81 -19.94
CA PRO A 119 -10.15 -20.30 -21.20
C PRO A 119 -9.08 -20.99 -22.06
N PRO A 120 -9.40 -22.13 -22.72
CA PRO A 120 -8.43 -22.91 -23.48
C PRO A 120 -7.70 -22.11 -24.57
N GLU A 121 -8.41 -21.20 -25.24
CA GLU A 121 -7.87 -20.31 -26.28
C GLU A 121 -6.83 -19.32 -25.73
N MET A 122 -6.77 -19.13 -24.43
CA MET A 122 -5.85 -18.21 -23.76
C MET A 122 -4.68 -18.91 -23.06
N HIS A 123 -4.60 -20.25 -23.05
CA HIS A 123 -3.54 -20.97 -22.34
C HIS A 123 -2.14 -20.54 -22.79
N ALA A 124 -1.88 -20.49 -24.10
CA ALA A 124 -0.59 -20.07 -24.64
C ALA A 124 -0.24 -18.60 -24.26
N GLN A 125 -1.24 -17.72 -24.31
CA GLN A 125 -1.06 -16.31 -23.94
C GLN A 125 -0.79 -16.16 -22.43
N ALA A 126 -1.51 -16.92 -21.59
CA ALA A 126 -1.33 -16.89 -20.12
C ALA A 126 0.07 -17.40 -19.72
N ARG A 127 0.55 -18.50 -20.35
CA ARG A 127 1.92 -19.01 -20.14
C ARG A 127 2.97 -17.96 -20.50
N LEU A 128 2.85 -17.38 -21.70
CA LEU A 128 3.79 -16.36 -22.16
C LEU A 128 3.73 -15.11 -21.28
N LEU A 129 2.53 -14.67 -20.91
CA LEU A 129 2.34 -13.54 -19.98
C LEU A 129 3.02 -13.80 -18.64
N LEU A 130 2.84 -15.00 -18.06
CA LEU A 130 3.48 -15.36 -16.80
C LEU A 130 5.01 -15.36 -16.92
N LEU A 131 5.56 -15.87 -18.02
CA LEU A 131 7.01 -15.84 -18.29
C LEU A 131 7.52 -14.41 -18.43
N MET A 132 6.82 -13.54 -19.16
CA MET A 132 7.19 -12.13 -19.35
C MET A 132 7.18 -11.36 -18.03
N VAL A 133 6.10 -11.49 -17.24
CA VAL A 133 5.98 -10.81 -15.94
C VAL A 133 6.98 -11.38 -14.94
N GLY A 134 7.13 -12.71 -14.89
CA GLY A 134 8.12 -13.35 -14.04
C GLY A 134 9.55 -12.95 -14.37
N ALA A 135 9.91 -12.86 -15.65
CA ALA A 135 11.22 -12.37 -16.09
C ALA A 135 11.44 -10.91 -15.67
N SER A 136 10.41 -10.06 -15.80
CA SER A 136 10.48 -8.67 -15.34
C SER A 136 10.73 -8.56 -13.83
N VAL A 137 10.02 -9.34 -13.03
CA VAL A 137 10.22 -9.37 -11.57
C VAL A 137 11.60 -9.92 -11.22
N SER A 138 12.03 -10.98 -11.89
CA SER A 138 13.35 -11.60 -11.67
C SER A 138 14.51 -10.63 -11.96
N LEU A 139 14.42 -9.88 -13.07
CA LEU A 139 15.37 -8.81 -13.39
C LEU A 139 15.20 -7.59 -12.47
N GLY A 140 13.99 -7.38 -11.98
CA GLY A 140 13.65 -6.31 -11.04
C GLY A 140 14.39 -6.40 -9.70
N PHE A 141 14.75 -7.61 -9.25
CA PHE A 141 15.52 -7.79 -8.02
C PHE A 141 16.90 -7.11 -8.08
N PRO A 142 17.83 -7.51 -8.95
CA PRO A 142 19.14 -6.87 -9.00
C PRO A 142 19.05 -5.38 -9.38
N LEU A 143 18.16 -5.00 -10.29
CA LEU A 143 17.96 -3.61 -10.65
C LEU A 143 17.34 -2.77 -9.51
N GLY A 144 16.64 -3.41 -8.58
CA GLY A 144 16.06 -2.79 -7.38
C GLY A 144 17.09 -2.22 -6.41
N VAL A 145 18.34 -2.73 -6.44
CA VAL A 145 19.46 -2.19 -5.65
C VAL A 145 19.66 -0.71 -5.92
N PHE A 146 19.60 -0.29 -7.17
CA PHE A 146 19.78 1.11 -7.56
C PHE A 146 18.68 2.04 -7.02
N GLY A 147 17.43 1.53 -6.96
CA GLY A 147 16.34 2.23 -6.29
C GLY A 147 16.60 2.39 -4.78
N GLY A 148 17.02 1.31 -4.11
CA GLY A 148 17.39 1.34 -2.69
C GLY A 148 18.56 2.26 -2.38
N MET A 149 19.56 2.35 -3.29
CA MET A 149 20.66 3.31 -3.18
C MET A 149 20.16 4.75 -3.26
N LEU A 150 19.26 5.10 -4.20
CA LEU A 150 18.67 6.44 -4.30
C LEU A 150 17.90 6.81 -3.03
N GLU A 151 17.15 5.86 -2.45
CA GLU A 151 16.44 6.06 -1.19
C GLU A 151 17.43 6.28 -0.02
N GLY A 152 18.48 5.46 0.07
CA GLY A 152 19.53 5.60 1.08
C GLY A 152 20.30 6.92 0.97
N LEU A 153 20.49 7.44 -0.24
CA LEU A 153 21.06 8.76 -0.53
C LEU A 153 20.03 9.89 -0.36
N GLN A 154 18.81 9.60 0.10
CA GLN A 154 17.68 10.55 0.25
C GLN A 154 17.31 11.28 -1.06
N ARG A 155 17.52 10.65 -2.22
CA ARG A 155 17.18 11.19 -3.54
C ARG A 155 15.85 10.67 -4.06
N PHE A 156 14.81 10.63 -3.20
CA PHE A 156 13.47 10.14 -3.53
C PHE A 156 12.85 10.84 -4.74
N TYR A 157 13.16 12.12 -4.96
CA TYR A 157 12.64 12.85 -6.11
C TYR A 157 13.10 12.24 -7.45
N ILE A 158 14.32 11.68 -7.54
CA ILE A 158 14.80 11.00 -8.77
C ILE A 158 13.99 9.73 -9.00
N LEU A 159 13.78 8.94 -7.95
CA LEU A 159 12.96 7.73 -8.00
C LEU A 159 11.53 8.04 -8.46
N ASN A 160 10.92 9.08 -7.89
CA ASN A 160 9.56 9.47 -8.19
C ASN A 160 9.41 10.00 -9.63
N TRP A 161 10.28 10.90 -10.09
CA TRP A 161 10.22 11.43 -11.45
C TRP A 161 10.46 10.38 -12.52
N THR A 162 11.40 9.44 -12.29
CA THR A 162 11.59 8.30 -13.21
C THR A 162 10.38 7.37 -13.24
N SER A 163 9.69 7.18 -12.10
CA SER A 163 8.44 6.42 -12.03
C SER A 163 7.29 7.12 -12.74
N ILE A 164 7.13 8.43 -12.54
CA ILE A 164 6.12 9.24 -13.21
C ILE A 164 6.29 9.16 -14.73
N GLY A 165 7.52 9.40 -15.21
CA GLY A 165 7.83 9.29 -16.64
C GLY A 165 7.48 7.92 -17.20
N ALA A 166 7.90 6.84 -16.54
CA ALA A 166 7.58 5.48 -16.95
C ALA A 166 6.06 5.21 -16.94
N THR A 167 5.32 5.73 -15.96
CA THR A 167 3.85 5.56 -15.86
C THR A 167 3.14 6.29 -17.00
N LEU A 168 3.52 7.53 -17.32
CA LEU A 168 2.91 8.30 -18.40
C LEU A 168 3.21 7.69 -19.78
N VAL A 169 4.48 7.32 -20.03
CA VAL A 169 4.88 6.65 -21.28
C VAL A 169 4.16 5.31 -21.42
N ARG A 170 4.05 4.53 -20.33
CA ARG A 170 3.29 3.28 -20.31
C ARG A 170 1.84 3.50 -20.73
N ALA A 171 1.18 4.49 -20.13
CA ALA A 171 -0.21 4.79 -20.44
C ALA A 171 -0.38 5.18 -21.91
N ALA A 172 0.47 6.08 -22.42
CA ALA A 172 0.44 6.52 -23.80
C ALA A 172 0.66 5.37 -24.78
N LEU A 173 1.66 4.50 -24.53
CA LEU A 173 1.94 3.36 -25.40
C LEU A 173 0.82 2.32 -25.36
N ILE A 174 0.24 2.02 -24.18
CA ILE A 174 -0.88 1.09 -24.05
C ILE A 174 -2.08 1.61 -24.87
N VAL A 175 -2.45 2.89 -24.72
CA VAL A 175 -3.54 3.49 -25.50
C VAL A 175 -3.24 3.39 -26.99
N TYR A 176 -2.05 3.81 -27.42
CA TYR A 176 -1.65 3.80 -28.82
C TYR A 176 -1.72 2.41 -29.47
N PHE A 177 -1.17 1.39 -28.81
CA PHE A 177 -1.14 0.05 -29.37
C PHE A 177 -2.50 -0.66 -29.29
N LEU A 178 -3.26 -0.49 -28.23
CA LEU A 178 -4.60 -1.07 -28.13
C LEU A 178 -5.59 -0.46 -29.13
N ASP A 179 -5.48 0.84 -29.43
CA ASP A 179 -6.29 1.48 -30.47
C ASP A 179 -5.96 0.94 -31.88
N ARG A 180 -4.76 0.41 -32.07
CA ARG A 180 -4.36 -0.25 -33.32
C ARG A 180 -4.69 -1.75 -33.37
N GLY A 181 -5.43 -2.27 -32.38
CA GLY A 181 -5.87 -3.67 -32.35
C GLY A 181 -4.84 -4.67 -31.79
N TYR A 182 -3.74 -4.19 -31.19
CA TYR A 182 -2.82 -5.08 -30.49
C TYR A 182 -3.45 -5.61 -29.22
N GLY A 183 -3.08 -6.86 -28.84
CA GLY A 183 -3.71 -7.58 -27.73
C GLY A 183 -2.94 -7.56 -26.42
N LEU A 184 -3.32 -8.52 -25.54
CA LEU A 184 -2.81 -8.69 -24.17
C LEU A 184 -1.28 -8.73 -24.06
N LEU A 185 -0.61 -9.44 -24.96
CA LEU A 185 0.85 -9.59 -24.91
C LEU A 185 1.61 -8.28 -25.15
N THR A 186 1.06 -7.38 -25.98
CA THR A 186 1.65 -6.05 -26.19
C THR A 186 1.50 -5.19 -24.95
N VAL A 187 0.33 -5.22 -24.31
CA VAL A 187 0.12 -4.55 -23.01
C VAL A 187 1.09 -5.08 -21.97
N ALA A 188 1.32 -6.40 -21.96
CA ALA A 188 2.30 -7.04 -21.10
C ALA A 188 3.70 -6.50 -21.35
N LEU A 189 4.16 -6.55 -22.59
CA LEU A 189 5.51 -6.11 -22.97
C LEU A 189 5.78 -4.66 -22.53
N ILE A 190 4.82 -3.76 -22.76
CA ILE A 190 4.92 -2.36 -22.33
C ILE A 190 4.99 -2.25 -20.81
N THR A 191 4.12 -2.99 -20.11
CA THR A 191 4.00 -2.90 -18.63
C THR A 191 5.22 -3.49 -17.92
N VAL A 192 5.84 -4.53 -18.47
CA VAL A 192 7.04 -5.14 -17.86
C VAL A 192 8.34 -4.47 -18.34
N GLY A 193 8.38 -3.98 -19.56
CA GLY A 193 9.58 -3.38 -20.16
C GLY A 193 9.94 -2.00 -19.59
N LEU A 194 8.94 -1.14 -19.41
CA LEU A 194 9.19 0.23 -18.92
C LEU A 194 9.74 0.31 -17.50
N PRO A 195 9.27 -0.49 -16.51
CA PRO A 195 9.93 -0.54 -15.21
C PRO A 195 11.39 -1.01 -15.27
N ILE A 196 11.72 -1.96 -16.13
CA ILE A 196 13.11 -2.40 -16.35
C ILE A 196 13.94 -1.22 -16.89
N LEU A 197 13.45 -0.55 -17.95
CA LEU A 197 14.13 0.60 -18.55
C LEU A 197 14.33 1.74 -17.53
N SER A 198 13.30 2.04 -16.73
CA SER A 198 13.41 3.06 -15.67
C SER A 198 14.42 2.66 -14.58
N SER A 199 14.53 1.37 -14.26
CA SER A 199 15.50 0.86 -13.28
C SER A 199 16.93 0.90 -13.82
N ILE A 200 17.13 0.63 -15.10
CA ILE A 200 18.43 0.82 -15.78
C ILE A 200 18.83 2.30 -15.76
N LEU A 201 17.89 3.21 -16.07
CA LEU A 201 18.14 4.66 -16.01
C LEU A 201 18.55 5.10 -14.59
N ARG A 202 17.86 4.57 -13.56
CA ARG A 202 18.25 4.80 -12.15
C ARG A 202 19.65 4.29 -11.86
N GLY A 203 20.02 3.13 -12.38
CA GLY A 203 21.37 2.58 -12.27
C GLY A 203 22.41 3.54 -12.83
N ILE A 204 22.21 4.04 -14.07
CA ILE A 204 23.10 5.01 -14.70
C ILE A 204 23.24 6.29 -13.84
N ILE A 205 22.14 6.79 -13.32
CA ILE A 205 22.16 7.99 -12.45
C ILE A 205 22.90 7.71 -11.14
N VAL A 206 22.66 6.57 -10.51
CA VAL A 206 23.31 6.18 -9.24
C VAL A 206 24.82 6.06 -9.41
N PHE A 207 25.29 5.42 -10.48
CA PHE A 207 26.73 5.30 -10.74
C PHE A 207 27.44 6.62 -10.95
N ARG A 208 26.72 7.65 -11.47
CA ARG A 208 27.25 9.02 -11.54
C ARG A 208 27.28 9.74 -10.20
N LEU A 209 26.32 9.45 -9.29
CA LEU A 209 26.22 10.08 -7.98
C LEU A 209 27.11 9.40 -6.93
N CYS A 210 27.23 8.10 -7.00
CA CYS A 210 27.95 7.26 -6.05
C CYS A 210 28.60 6.11 -6.82
N PRO A 211 29.78 6.35 -7.42
CA PRO A 211 30.49 5.33 -8.17
C PRO A 211 30.93 4.19 -7.26
N VAL A 212 30.46 2.98 -7.57
CA VAL A 212 30.78 1.75 -6.84
C VAL A 212 31.31 0.74 -7.86
N PRO A 213 32.54 0.24 -7.71
CA PRO A 213 33.07 -0.81 -8.56
C PRO A 213 32.28 -2.11 -8.35
N LEU A 214 31.86 -2.74 -9.45
CA LEU A 214 31.11 -3.99 -9.41
C LEU A 214 32.03 -5.20 -9.59
N GLY A 215 31.79 -6.25 -8.82
CA GLY A 215 32.51 -7.51 -8.97
C GLY A 215 32.32 -8.47 -7.79
N LEU A 216 32.40 -9.78 -8.08
CA LEU A 216 32.27 -10.85 -7.09
C LEU A 216 33.33 -10.76 -5.98
N LYS A 217 34.50 -10.19 -6.27
CA LYS A 217 35.60 -10.03 -5.30
C LYS A 217 35.25 -9.10 -4.13
N TYR A 218 34.21 -8.28 -4.27
CA TYR A 218 33.75 -7.37 -3.23
C TYR A 218 32.59 -7.94 -2.39
N VAL A 219 32.12 -9.15 -2.72
CA VAL A 219 31.06 -9.81 -1.94
C VAL A 219 31.61 -10.16 -0.56
N ASP A 220 30.90 -9.70 0.48
CA ASP A 220 31.31 -9.84 1.86
C ASP A 220 30.30 -10.65 2.68
N ARG A 221 30.80 -11.66 3.41
CA ARG A 221 29.98 -12.53 4.25
C ARG A 221 29.34 -11.78 5.44
N ALA A 222 30.00 -10.77 5.98
CA ALA A 222 29.46 -9.98 7.07
C ALA A 222 28.26 -9.16 6.60
N SER A 223 28.35 -8.55 5.43
CA SER A 223 27.24 -7.84 4.77
C SER A 223 26.05 -8.76 4.51
N PHE A 224 26.29 -9.99 4.03
CA PHE A 224 25.22 -10.99 3.85
C PHE A 224 24.53 -11.34 5.17
N ARG A 225 25.31 -11.58 6.24
CA ARG A 225 24.76 -11.87 7.57
C ARG A 225 23.93 -10.71 8.11
N HIS A 226 24.36 -9.47 7.89
CA HIS A 226 23.59 -8.28 8.27
C HIS A 226 22.25 -8.19 7.53
N MET A 227 22.23 -8.48 6.24
CA MET A 227 20.99 -8.54 5.45
C MET A 227 20.05 -9.65 5.92
N ALA A 228 20.57 -10.86 6.14
CA ALA A 228 19.78 -12.01 6.58
C ALA A 228 19.15 -11.80 7.97
N ASN A 229 19.91 -11.26 8.92
CA ASN A 229 19.42 -11.00 10.28
C ASN A 229 18.32 -9.92 10.31
N TYR A 230 18.43 -8.88 9.49
CA TYR A 230 17.43 -7.82 9.40
C TYR A 230 16.18 -8.26 8.61
N GLY A 231 16.39 -9.13 7.62
CA GLY A 231 15.37 -9.54 6.66
C GLY A 231 14.32 -10.49 7.23
N GLY A 232 14.68 -11.39 8.14
CA GLY A 232 13.78 -12.45 8.60
C GLY A 232 12.48 -11.95 9.22
N THR A 233 12.56 -10.93 10.08
CA THR A 233 11.37 -10.33 10.70
C THR A 233 10.52 -9.58 9.66
N THR A 234 11.17 -8.87 8.74
CA THR A 234 10.50 -8.13 7.67
C THR A 234 9.77 -9.09 6.72
N PHE A 235 10.38 -10.24 6.39
CA PHE A 235 9.76 -11.27 5.57
C PHE A 235 8.42 -11.75 6.16
N LEU A 236 8.38 -12.09 7.45
CA LEU A 236 7.15 -12.57 8.10
C LEU A 236 6.03 -11.52 8.02
N VAL A 237 6.35 -10.26 8.25
CA VAL A 237 5.37 -9.16 8.15
C VAL A 237 4.87 -9.00 6.70
N MET A 238 5.77 -9.06 5.73
CA MET A 238 5.40 -8.97 4.31
C MET A 238 4.57 -10.17 3.84
N ALA A 239 4.93 -11.39 4.27
CA ALA A 239 4.17 -12.61 3.96
C ALA A 239 2.74 -12.53 4.51
N ALA A 240 2.59 -12.10 5.76
CA ALA A 240 1.30 -11.89 6.39
C ALA A 240 0.43 -10.89 5.62
N ALA A 241 1.01 -9.75 5.24
CA ALA A 241 0.30 -8.73 4.46
C ALA A 241 -0.13 -9.22 3.07
N ARG A 242 0.70 -10.04 2.40
CA ARG A 242 0.34 -10.63 1.09
C ARG A 242 -0.79 -11.63 1.21
N LEU A 243 -0.73 -12.53 2.20
CA LEU A 243 -1.80 -13.49 2.47
C LEU A 243 -3.13 -12.79 2.76
N ARG A 244 -3.08 -11.63 3.44
CA ARG A 244 -4.29 -10.87 3.81
C ARG A 244 -4.97 -10.19 2.62
N PHE A 245 -4.22 -9.65 1.66
CA PHE A 245 -4.75 -8.70 0.68
C PHE A 245 -4.57 -9.11 -0.79
N ARG A 246 -4.04 -10.29 -1.08
CA ARG A 246 -3.72 -10.71 -2.46
C ARG A 246 -4.07 -12.17 -2.74
N THR A 247 -4.88 -12.77 -1.89
CA THR A 247 -5.28 -14.18 -2.05
C THR A 247 -6.57 -14.30 -2.87
N ASP A 248 -7.41 -13.28 -2.83
CA ASP A 248 -8.76 -13.29 -3.40
C ASP A 248 -8.75 -13.60 -4.91
N GLU A 249 -7.87 -12.95 -5.68
CA GLU A 249 -7.77 -13.21 -7.13
C GLU A 249 -7.32 -14.64 -7.43
N LEU A 250 -6.49 -15.24 -6.57
CA LEU A 250 -6.05 -16.62 -6.72
C LEU A 250 -7.19 -17.61 -6.44
N VAL A 251 -7.96 -17.39 -5.38
CA VAL A 251 -9.12 -18.20 -5.01
C VAL A 251 -10.16 -18.14 -6.13
N LEU A 252 -10.51 -16.95 -6.61
CA LEU A 252 -11.47 -16.77 -7.70
C LEU A 252 -10.97 -17.39 -9.02
N GLY A 253 -9.70 -17.20 -9.37
CA GLY A 253 -9.11 -17.78 -10.58
C GLY A 253 -9.07 -19.31 -10.56
N THR A 254 -8.92 -19.92 -9.37
CA THR A 254 -8.90 -21.36 -9.17
C THR A 254 -10.31 -21.95 -9.13
N MET A 255 -11.22 -21.32 -8.37
CA MET A 255 -12.54 -21.90 -8.07
C MET A 255 -13.63 -21.48 -9.06
N MET A 256 -13.54 -20.28 -9.64
CA MET A 256 -14.57 -19.73 -10.53
C MET A 256 -14.09 -19.55 -11.97
N SER A 257 -13.56 -18.36 -12.32
CA SER A 257 -13.08 -18.05 -13.67
C SER A 257 -12.26 -16.75 -13.69
N THR A 258 -11.53 -16.50 -14.77
CA THR A 258 -10.83 -15.24 -15.02
C THR A 258 -11.80 -14.05 -15.15
N VAL A 259 -13.01 -14.27 -15.66
CA VAL A 259 -14.05 -13.24 -15.71
C VAL A 259 -14.49 -12.83 -14.30
N ALA A 260 -14.64 -13.79 -13.38
CA ALA A 260 -14.95 -13.50 -11.97
C ALA A 260 -13.85 -12.66 -11.31
N VAL A 261 -12.58 -12.95 -11.62
CA VAL A 261 -11.43 -12.14 -11.17
C VAL A 261 -11.57 -10.68 -11.65
N THR A 262 -11.98 -10.46 -12.89
CA THR A 262 -12.22 -9.12 -13.44
C THR A 262 -13.31 -8.37 -12.67
N TRP A 263 -14.44 -9.02 -12.44
CA TRP A 263 -15.57 -8.42 -11.74
C TRP A 263 -15.24 -8.06 -10.28
N PHE A 264 -14.55 -8.96 -9.60
CA PHE A 264 -14.05 -8.71 -8.23
C PHE A 264 -13.07 -7.55 -8.20
N ASN A 265 -12.10 -7.55 -9.12
CA ASN A 265 -11.05 -6.53 -9.16
C ASN A 265 -11.61 -5.12 -9.29
N PHE A 266 -12.66 -4.88 -10.09
CA PHE A 266 -13.24 -3.54 -10.20
C PHE A 266 -13.92 -3.07 -8.92
N GLY A 267 -14.59 -3.97 -8.18
CA GLY A 267 -15.16 -3.64 -6.86
C GLY A 267 -14.08 -3.33 -5.82
N ALA A 268 -13.09 -4.22 -5.72
CA ALA A 268 -11.97 -4.12 -4.78
C ALA A 268 -11.06 -2.91 -5.07
N ARG A 269 -10.82 -2.60 -6.35
CA ARG A 269 -9.94 -1.50 -6.77
C ARG A 269 -10.38 -0.12 -6.28
N ILE A 270 -11.68 0.11 -6.20
CA ILE A 270 -12.24 1.35 -5.64
C ILE A 270 -11.91 1.46 -4.15
N VAL A 271 -12.01 0.33 -3.43
CA VAL A 271 -11.63 0.25 -2.01
C VAL A 271 -10.12 0.47 -1.82
N ASP A 272 -9.30 -0.09 -2.71
CA ASP A 272 -7.84 0.12 -2.71
C ASP A 272 -7.49 1.61 -2.82
N TYR A 273 -8.15 2.37 -3.70
CA TYR A 273 -7.90 3.82 -3.83
C TYR A 273 -8.25 4.59 -2.55
N ALA A 274 -9.37 4.24 -1.89
CA ALA A 274 -9.70 4.83 -0.60
C ALA A 274 -8.66 4.48 0.47
N GLN A 275 -8.16 3.24 0.46
CA GLN A 275 -7.10 2.79 1.37
C GLN A 275 -5.78 3.53 1.13
N GLU A 276 -5.34 3.66 -0.10
CA GLU A 276 -4.11 4.38 -0.46
C GLU A 276 -4.16 5.83 0.03
N PHE A 277 -5.30 6.51 -0.17
CA PHE A 277 -5.50 7.89 0.25
C PHE A 277 -5.39 8.06 1.78
N VAL A 278 -6.20 7.34 2.56
CA VAL A 278 -6.22 7.48 4.02
C VAL A 278 -4.91 6.98 4.66
N SER A 279 -4.34 5.88 4.15
CA SER A 279 -3.09 5.32 4.68
C SER A 279 -1.90 6.26 4.48
N SER A 280 -1.87 7.01 3.38
CA SER A 280 -0.81 7.98 3.11
C SER A 280 -0.78 9.12 4.15
N LEU A 281 -1.97 9.58 4.57
CA LEU A 281 -2.11 10.60 5.61
C LEU A 281 -1.76 10.06 6.99
N ALA A 282 -2.11 8.80 7.28
CA ALA A 282 -1.84 8.19 8.58
C ALA A 282 -0.33 7.97 8.86
N GLN A 283 0.55 8.01 7.86
CA GLN A 283 2.00 7.85 8.04
C GLN A 283 2.61 8.88 8.99
N VAL A 284 2.03 10.07 9.09
CA VAL A 284 2.54 11.15 9.96
C VAL A 284 2.52 10.78 11.45
N PHE A 285 1.65 9.84 11.85
CA PHE A 285 1.54 9.43 13.26
C PHE A 285 2.68 8.54 13.74
N VAL A 286 3.49 7.96 12.85
CA VAL A 286 4.69 7.17 13.24
C VAL A 286 5.73 8.05 13.94
N PRO A 287 6.27 9.12 13.32
CA PRO A 287 7.27 9.96 13.98
C PRO A 287 6.72 10.70 15.21
N MET A 288 5.44 11.11 15.16
CA MET A 288 4.80 11.79 16.28
C MET A 288 4.75 10.93 17.55
N SER A 289 4.40 9.65 17.41
CA SER A 289 4.35 8.72 18.54
C SER A 289 5.74 8.33 19.03
N SER A 290 6.70 8.09 18.13
CA SER A 290 8.09 7.80 18.51
C SER A 290 8.74 8.94 19.30
N GLN A 291 8.53 10.20 18.87
CA GLN A 291 9.04 11.37 19.59
C GLN A 291 8.40 11.49 20.99
N SER A 292 7.10 11.21 21.11
CA SER A 292 6.39 11.30 22.38
C SER A 292 6.82 10.19 23.34
N GLU A 293 7.11 8.99 22.85
CA GLU A 293 7.64 7.88 23.65
C GLU A 293 9.06 8.18 24.14
N ALA A 294 9.92 8.70 23.27
CA ALA A 294 11.31 8.99 23.61
C ALA A 294 11.46 9.96 24.81
N VAL A 295 10.47 10.86 24.99
CA VAL A 295 10.41 11.77 26.15
C VAL A 295 9.53 11.24 27.30
N GLY A 296 9.07 9.97 27.24
CA GLY A 296 8.25 9.33 28.28
C GLY A 296 6.82 9.89 28.42
N ASN A 297 6.35 10.70 27.46
CA ASN A 297 5.05 11.37 27.55
C ASN A 297 3.90 10.50 26.98
N LEU A 298 3.44 9.55 27.79
CA LEU A 298 2.32 8.66 27.43
C LEU A 298 0.99 9.41 27.26
N ASP A 299 0.77 10.52 27.97
CA ASP A 299 -0.47 11.29 27.82
C ASP A 299 -0.55 11.95 26.45
N ARG A 300 0.59 12.40 25.91
CA ARG A 300 0.66 12.87 24.54
C ARG A 300 0.36 11.75 23.54
N VAL A 301 0.87 10.53 23.77
CA VAL A 301 0.54 9.35 22.93
C VAL A 301 -0.96 9.05 22.96
N ARG A 302 -1.62 9.13 24.13
CA ARG A 302 -3.08 8.95 24.26
C ARG A 302 -3.86 9.99 23.49
N LYS A 303 -3.46 11.26 23.56
CA LYS A 303 -4.06 12.34 22.78
C LYS A 303 -3.88 12.12 21.27
N ILE A 304 -2.67 11.76 20.82
CA ILE A 304 -2.40 11.42 19.41
C ILE A 304 -3.25 10.23 18.95
N TYR A 305 -3.45 9.22 19.80
CA TYR A 305 -4.28 8.06 19.49
C TYR A 305 -5.74 8.44 19.21
N ILE A 306 -6.35 9.24 20.07
CA ILE A 306 -7.74 9.68 19.90
C ILE A 306 -7.87 10.64 18.71
N ALA A 307 -7.04 11.69 18.67
CA ALA A 307 -7.10 12.71 17.64
C ALA A 307 -6.74 12.16 16.25
N GLY A 308 -5.73 11.31 16.16
CA GLY A 308 -5.30 10.70 14.90
C GLY A 308 -6.36 9.79 14.29
N ASN A 309 -6.99 8.93 15.09
CA ASN A 309 -8.07 8.08 14.62
C ASN A 309 -9.34 8.88 14.27
N ARG A 310 -9.62 9.97 15.00
CA ARG A 310 -10.69 10.90 14.67
C ARG A 310 -10.48 11.55 13.29
N VAL A 311 -9.25 11.99 12.99
CA VAL A 311 -8.91 12.52 11.65
C VAL A 311 -9.10 11.46 10.57
N CYS A 312 -8.62 10.25 10.80
CA CYS A 312 -8.84 9.14 9.87
C CYS A 312 -10.34 8.85 9.65
N ALA A 313 -11.15 8.90 10.72
CA ALA A 313 -12.60 8.70 10.64
C ALA A 313 -13.31 9.82 9.86
N PHE A 314 -12.90 11.08 10.04
CA PHE A 314 -13.42 12.21 9.25
C PHE A 314 -13.17 12.07 7.76
N LEU A 315 -12.14 11.36 7.37
CA LEU A 315 -11.83 11.12 5.96
C LEU A 315 -12.59 9.92 5.42
N ILE A 316 -12.56 8.79 6.14
CA ILE A 316 -13.07 7.54 5.57
C ILE A 316 -14.58 7.40 5.64
N PHE A 317 -15.27 7.93 6.67
CA PHE A 317 -16.72 7.78 6.78
C PHE A 317 -17.50 8.46 5.64
N PRO A 318 -17.21 9.73 5.26
CA PRO A 318 -17.86 10.32 4.09
C PRO A 318 -17.50 9.60 2.78
N ILE A 319 -16.25 9.17 2.60
CA ILE A 319 -15.86 8.36 1.43
C ILE A 319 -16.69 7.08 1.39
N THR A 320 -16.84 6.38 2.51
CA THR A 320 -17.65 5.15 2.61
C THR A 320 -19.11 5.42 2.27
N ALA A 321 -19.70 6.51 2.78
CA ALA A 321 -21.06 6.90 2.47
C ALA A 321 -21.26 7.15 0.96
N ILE A 322 -20.35 7.89 0.35
CA ILE A 322 -20.37 8.16 -1.10
C ILE A 322 -20.24 6.85 -1.88
N LEU A 323 -19.32 5.96 -1.51
CA LEU A 323 -19.10 4.70 -2.21
C LEU A 323 -20.29 3.72 -2.07
N ILE A 324 -20.97 3.71 -0.92
CA ILE A 324 -22.16 2.88 -0.74
C ILE A 324 -23.32 3.44 -1.55
N VAL A 325 -23.58 4.75 -1.51
CA VAL A 325 -24.76 5.34 -2.17
C VAL A 325 -24.54 5.51 -3.68
N PHE A 326 -23.40 6.07 -4.09
CA PHE A 326 -23.10 6.34 -5.49
C PHE A 326 -22.27 5.24 -6.18
N GLY A 327 -21.89 4.18 -5.48
CA GLY A 327 -21.03 3.12 -6.01
C GLY A 327 -21.57 2.45 -7.28
N LYS A 328 -22.90 2.30 -7.41
CA LYS A 328 -23.52 1.80 -8.65
C LYS A 328 -23.29 2.74 -9.82
N HIS A 329 -23.41 4.04 -9.60
CA HIS A 329 -23.17 5.06 -10.62
C HIS A 329 -21.70 5.17 -10.97
N ILE A 330 -20.83 5.14 -9.94
CA ILE A 330 -19.36 5.12 -10.11
C ILE A 330 -18.96 3.96 -11.02
N ILE A 331 -19.34 2.73 -10.69
CA ILE A 331 -18.99 1.54 -11.49
C ILE A 331 -19.58 1.63 -12.89
N ARG A 332 -20.84 2.06 -13.04
CA ARG A 332 -21.50 2.20 -14.34
C ARG A 332 -20.77 3.18 -15.26
N ILE A 333 -20.40 4.33 -14.74
CA ILE A 333 -19.73 5.39 -15.51
C ILE A 333 -18.26 5.03 -15.76
N TRP A 334 -17.62 4.37 -14.79
CA TRP A 334 -16.20 4.05 -14.84
C TRP A 334 -15.89 2.89 -15.78
N VAL A 335 -16.56 1.75 -15.60
CA VAL A 335 -16.25 0.51 -16.34
C VAL A 335 -17.42 -0.01 -17.17
N GLY A 336 -18.65 0.50 -16.94
CA GLY A 336 -19.84 0.14 -17.70
C GLY A 336 -20.92 -0.55 -16.86
N GLY A 337 -22.18 -0.44 -17.33
CA GLY A 337 -23.36 -0.93 -16.61
C GLY A 337 -23.35 -2.45 -16.36
N ARG A 338 -22.74 -3.24 -17.23
CA ARG A 338 -22.67 -4.71 -17.13
C ARG A 338 -21.90 -5.21 -15.90
N TYR A 339 -20.99 -4.39 -15.34
CA TYR A 339 -20.22 -4.73 -14.15
C TYR A 339 -20.96 -4.46 -12.84
N VAL A 340 -21.98 -3.60 -12.85
CA VAL A 340 -22.70 -3.18 -11.64
C VAL A 340 -23.27 -4.36 -10.84
N PRO A 341 -23.95 -5.36 -11.44
CA PRO A 341 -24.51 -6.49 -10.69
C PRO A 341 -23.47 -7.32 -9.93
N HIS A 342 -22.24 -7.36 -10.42
CA HIS A 342 -21.17 -8.21 -9.90
C HIS A 342 -20.18 -7.43 -9.03
N SER A 343 -19.71 -6.27 -9.47
CA SER A 343 -18.66 -5.49 -8.78
C SER A 343 -19.19 -4.62 -7.64
N TYR A 344 -20.46 -4.15 -7.71
CA TYR A 344 -21.02 -3.32 -6.65
C TYR A 344 -21.23 -4.07 -5.33
N PRO A 345 -21.78 -5.31 -5.30
CA PRO A 345 -21.84 -6.08 -4.05
C PRO A 345 -20.45 -6.31 -3.43
N VAL A 346 -19.41 -6.56 -4.23
CA VAL A 346 -18.02 -6.69 -3.75
C VAL A 346 -17.57 -5.38 -3.11
N LEU A 347 -17.79 -4.23 -3.79
CA LEU A 347 -17.46 -2.91 -3.26
C LEU A 347 -18.11 -2.69 -1.88
N VAL A 348 -19.42 -2.97 -1.74
CA VAL A 348 -20.16 -2.74 -0.48
C VAL A 348 -19.66 -3.64 0.63
N VAL A 349 -19.44 -4.93 0.35
CA VAL A 349 -18.95 -5.90 1.35
C VAL A 349 -17.55 -5.54 1.82
N MET A 350 -16.68 -5.09 0.93
CA MET A 350 -15.30 -4.75 1.28
C MET A 350 -15.17 -3.38 1.94
N ILE A 351 -15.90 -2.34 1.48
CA ILE A 351 -15.69 -0.98 1.98
C ILE A 351 -16.01 -0.83 3.47
N ILE A 352 -16.95 -1.62 4.01
CA ILE A 352 -17.35 -1.54 5.42
C ILE A 352 -16.19 -1.94 6.36
N PRO A 353 -15.60 -3.14 6.25
CA PRO A 353 -14.46 -3.52 7.10
C PRO A 353 -13.21 -2.68 6.82
N PHE A 354 -13.00 -2.26 5.58
CA PHE A 354 -11.91 -1.34 5.25
C PHE A 354 -12.12 0.03 5.88
N ALA A 355 -13.34 0.54 5.95
CA ALA A 355 -13.64 1.77 6.67
C ALA A 355 -13.31 1.65 8.17
N LEU A 356 -13.64 0.52 8.81
CA LEU A 356 -13.28 0.25 10.20
C LEU A 356 -11.75 0.21 10.39
N MET A 357 -11.04 -0.44 9.48
CA MET A 357 -9.57 -0.52 9.49
C MET A 357 -8.94 0.87 9.31
N LEU A 358 -9.43 1.63 8.33
CA LEU A 358 -8.87 2.94 7.98
C LEU A 358 -9.22 4.01 9.01
N ALA A 359 -10.39 3.94 9.65
CA ALA A 359 -10.71 4.79 10.81
C ALA A 359 -9.75 4.56 11.99
N GLN A 360 -9.10 3.38 12.06
CA GLN A 360 -8.09 3.02 13.05
C GLN A 360 -6.66 3.03 12.50
N ALA A 361 -6.43 3.65 11.33
CA ALA A 361 -5.10 3.66 10.72
C ALA A 361 -4.03 4.29 11.61
N ALA A 362 -4.35 5.33 12.36
CA ALA A 362 -3.43 5.94 13.32
C ALA A 362 -3.01 4.96 14.43
N SER A 363 -3.89 4.05 14.89
CA SER A 363 -3.57 3.05 15.92
C SER A 363 -2.42 2.15 15.51
N THR A 364 -2.47 1.61 14.30
CA THR A 364 -1.40 0.74 13.78
C THR A 364 -0.09 1.50 13.60
N ARG A 365 -0.15 2.76 13.15
CA ARG A 365 1.04 3.62 12.99
C ARG A 365 1.67 3.98 14.33
N ILE A 366 0.86 4.22 15.36
CA ILE A 366 1.33 4.45 16.73
C ILE A 366 2.04 3.21 17.27
N LEU A 367 1.49 2.00 17.08
CA LEU A 367 2.15 0.76 17.49
C LEU A 367 3.52 0.57 16.80
N PHE A 368 3.65 0.96 15.53
CA PHE A 368 4.94 1.00 14.85
C PHE A 368 5.89 2.01 15.49
N GLY A 369 5.41 3.22 15.76
CA GLY A 369 6.20 4.27 16.41
C GLY A 369 6.68 3.89 17.81
N LEU A 370 5.89 3.13 18.56
CA LEU A 370 6.22 2.60 19.90
C LEU A 370 7.04 1.29 19.87
N GLY A 371 7.42 0.78 18.71
CA GLY A 371 8.11 -0.50 18.60
C GLY A 371 7.27 -1.74 18.99
N LYS A 372 5.95 -1.59 19.23
CA LYS A 372 5.04 -2.63 19.75
C LYS A 372 4.22 -3.32 18.64
N HIS A 373 4.76 -3.42 17.44
CA HIS A 373 4.07 -3.93 16.26
C HIS A 373 4.08 -5.46 16.09
N GLN A 374 4.87 -6.20 16.88
CA GLN A 374 5.01 -7.66 16.74
C GLN A 374 3.69 -8.42 16.86
N THR A 375 2.85 -8.04 17.85
CA THR A 375 1.53 -8.67 18.05
C THR A 375 0.62 -8.42 16.83
N MET A 376 0.69 -7.23 16.21
CA MET A 376 -0.07 -6.93 14.99
C MET A 376 0.38 -7.78 13.80
N ALA A 377 1.68 -8.08 13.70
CA ALA A 377 2.19 -8.98 12.68
C ALA A 377 1.58 -10.40 12.82
N ALA A 378 1.55 -10.94 14.04
CA ALA A 378 0.92 -12.24 14.32
C ALA A 378 -0.58 -12.25 13.97
N VAL A 379 -1.32 -11.20 14.34
CA VAL A 379 -2.75 -11.06 14.02
C VAL A 379 -2.96 -10.98 12.51
N THR A 380 -2.10 -10.27 11.78
CA THR A 380 -2.19 -10.19 10.31
C THR A 380 -1.99 -11.57 9.64
N VAL A 381 -1.14 -12.44 10.21
CA VAL A 381 -1.02 -13.84 9.75
C VAL A 381 -2.33 -14.59 9.97
N ILE A 382 -2.90 -14.50 11.18
CA ILE A 382 -4.17 -15.16 11.52
C ILE A 382 -5.31 -14.67 10.61
N GLU A 383 -5.38 -13.36 10.36
CA GLU A 383 -6.33 -12.78 9.41
C GLU A 383 -6.13 -13.33 7.99
N GLY A 384 -4.88 -13.40 7.50
CA GLY A 384 -4.59 -13.91 6.17
C GLY A 384 -4.96 -15.40 6.01
N VAL A 385 -4.67 -16.22 7.00
CA VAL A 385 -5.08 -17.64 7.01
C VAL A 385 -6.60 -17.75 7.14
N GLY A 386 -7.22 -16.95 8.00
CA GLY A 386 -8.68 -16.89 8.14
C GLY A 386 -9.38 -16.44 6.86
N ASN A 387 -8.82 -15.42 6.18
CA ASN A 387 -9.28 -14.99 4.86
C ASN A 387 -9.25 -16.17 3.88
N LEU A 388 -8.10 -16.81 3.68
CA LEU A 388 -7.97 -17.91 2.73
C LEU A 388 -9.00 -19.05 3.00
N ILE A 389 -9.13 -19.48 4.26
CA ILE A 389 -10.08 -20.54 4.64
C ILE A 389 -11.53 -20.11 4.37
N LEU A 390 -11.90 -18.90 4.79
CA LEU A 390 -13.26 -18.40 4.62
C LEU A 390 -13.59 -18.11 3.15
N SER A 391 -12.66 -17.56 2.38
CA SER A 391 -12.82 -17.33 0.95
C SER A 391 -13.10 -18.66 0.22
N ILE A 392 -12.28 -19.70 0.46
CA ILE A 392 -12.50 -21.04 -0.13
C ILE A 392 -13.87 -21.62 0.29
N ALA A 393 -14.26 -21.45 1.54
CA ALA A 393 -15.53 -21.98 2.05
C ALA A 393 -16.75 -21.22 1.50
N LEU A 394 -16.65 -19.88 1.42
CA LEU A 394 -17.79 -19.03 1.08
C LEU A 394 -17.94 -18.78 -0.44
N VAL A 395 -16.89 -18.97 -1.24
CA VAL A 395 -16.98 -18.83 -2.70
C VAL A 395 -17.98 -19.83 -3.29
N ARG A 396 -18.07 -21.06 -2.77
CA ARG A 396 -19.01 -22.06 -3.27
C ARG A 396 -20.49 -21.64 -3.17
N PRO A 397 -21.01 -21.19 -2.00
CA PRO A 397 -22.41 -20.78 -1.86
C PRO A 397 -22.69 -19.34 -2.34
N PHE A 398 -21.74 -18.41 -2.26
CA PHE A 398 -21.98 -16.99 -2.48
C PHE A 398 -21.18 -16.39 -3.66
N GLY A 399 -20.43 -17.20 -4.40
CA GLY A 399 -19.63 -16.75 -5.54
C GLY A 399 -18.60 -15.67 -5.15
N ILE A 400 -18.46 -14.64 -5.99
CA ILE A 400 -17.50 -13.53 -5.78
C ILE A 400 -17.76 -12.73 -4.50
N VAL A 401 -19.01 -12.67 -4.04
CA VAL A 401 -19.37 -12.00 -2.78
C VAL A 401 -18.89 -12.84 -1.59
N GLY A 402 -18.89 -14.18 -1.73
CA GLY A 402 -18.35 -15.10 -0.72
C GLY A 402 -16.85 -14.88 -0.49
N ASP A 403 -16.10 -14.62 -1.55
CA ASP A 403 -14.68 -14.29 -1.48
C ASP A 403 -14.46 -12.97 -0.72
N ALA A 404 -15.21 -11.92 -1.09
CA ALA A 404 -15.19 -10.66 -0.39
C ALA A 404 -15.53 -10.78 1.12
N LEU A 405 -16.49 -11.66 1.47
CA LEU A 405 -16.82 -11.98 2.87
C LEU A 405 -15.67 -12.68 3.59
N GLY A 406 -14.91 -13.51 2.89
CA GLY A 406 -13.70 -14.15 3.42
C GLY A 406 -12.68 -13.13 3.93
N THR A 407 -12.50 -12.03 3.21
CA THR A 407 -11.67 -10.89 3.64
C THR A 407 -12.37 -10.05 4.72
N ALA A 408 -13.67 -9.78 4.56
CA ALA A 408 -14.42 -8.85 5.39
C ALA A 408 -14.58 -9.33 6.84
N ILE A 409 -14.82 -10.62 7.07
CA ILE A 409 -15.11 -11.17 8.40
C ILE A 409 -13.90 -11.10 9.33
N PRO A 410 -12.71 -11.65 8.99
CA PRO A 410 -11.53 -11.57 9.85
C PRO A 410 -11.10 -10.12 10.12
N LEU A 411 -11.13 -9.29 9.07
CA LEU A 411 -10.78 -7.88 9.18
C LEU A 411 -11.71 -7.11 10.13
N SER A 412 -13.03 -7.35 10.03
CA SER A 412 -14.01 -6.76 10.95
C SER A 412 -13.76 -7.19 12.40
N PHE A 413 -13.49 -8.48 12.63
CA PHE A 413 -13.18 -8.97 13.96
C PHE A 413 -11.94 -8.31 14.56
N THR A 414 -10.87 -8.18 13.79
CA THR A 414 -9.67 -7.49 14.24
C THR A 414 -9.95 -6.04 14.60
N CYS A 415 -10.66 -5.32 13.75
CA CYS A 415 -10.92 -3.88 13.94
C CYS A 415 -11.91 -3.60 15.08
N LEU A 416 -12.94 -4.43 15.26
CA LEU A 416 -13.97 -4.20 16.27
C LEU A 416 -13.58 -4.77 17.65
N VAL A 417 -12.85 -5.89 17.64
CA VAL A 417 -12.62 -6.66 18.88
C VAL A 417 -11.17 -6.59 19.33
N PHE A 418 -10.24 -6.96 18.46
CA PHE A 418 -8.85 -7.13 18.85
C PHE A 418 -8.12 -5.79 19.03
N LEU A 419 -8.07 -4.96 17.99
CA LEU A 419 -7.25 -3.74 17.97
C LEU A 419 -7.61 -2.74 19.08
N PRO A 420 -8.89 -2.43 19.37
CA PRO A 420 -9.23 -1.53 20.46
C PRO A 420 -8.84 -2.08 21.85
N ARG A 421 -8.99 -3.39 22.07
CA ARG A 421 -8.56 -4.04 23.32
C ARG A 421 -7.05 -4.07 23.46
N HIS A 422 -6.34 -4.33 22.36
CA HIS A 422 -4.89 -4.31 22.33
C HIS A 422 -4.35 -2.91 22.65
N MET A 423 -4.92 -1.87 22.03
CA MET A 423 -4.57 -0.47 22.32
C MET A 423 -4.84 -0.10 23.79
N LYS A 424 -5.98 -0.53 24.36
CA LYS A 424 -6.25 -0.35 25.80
C LYS A 424 -5.12 -0.93 26.65
N LYS A 425 -4.63 -2.14 26.33
CA LYS A 425 -3.53 -2.79 27.04
C LYS A 425 -2.21 -2.04 26.89
N GLN A 426 -1.93 -1.46 25.71
CA GLN A 426 -0.65 -0.83 25.40
C GLN A 426 -0.51 0.62 25.91
N ILE A 427 -1.59 1.39 25.86
CA ILE A 427 -1.57 2.84 26.17
C ILE A 427 -2.57 3.26 27.24
N GLY A 428 -3.41 2.32 27.74
CA GLY A 428 -4.30 2.54 28.89
C GLY A 428 -5.60 3.31 28.58
N VAL A 429 -5.96 3.55 27.30
CA VAL A 429 -7.21 4.23 26.92
C VAL A 429 -8.37 3.23 26.90
N PRO A 430 -9.45 3.43 27.69
CA PRO A 430 -10.62 2.55 27.68
C PRO A 430 -11.29 2.54 26.30
N VAL A 431 -11.78 1.36 25.86
CA VAL A 431 -12.41 1.20 24.54
C VAL A 431 -13.63 2.13 24.37
N GLY A 432 -14.49 2.22 25.41
CA GLY A 432 -15.67 3.11 25.35
C GLY A 432 -15.30 4.58 25.20
N THR A 433 -14.27 5.06 25.90
CA THR A 433 -13.74 6.43 25.75
C THR A 433 -13.21 6.64 24.35
N PHE A 434 -12.42 5.71 23.83
CA PHE A 434 -11.90 5.76 22.48
C PHE A 434 -13.03 5.87 21.43
N LEU A 435 -14.01 4.97 21.50
CA LEU A 435 -15.12 4.97 20.52
C LEU A 435 -15.93 6.29 20.59
N ARG A 436 -16.22 6.75 21.79
CA ARG A 436 -16.97 8.00 21.99
C ARG A 436 -16.20 9.22 21.49
N GLU A 437 -14.92 9.33 21.86
CA GLU A 437 -14.15 10.54 21.56
C GLU A 437 -13.61 10.56 20.13
N ALA A 438 -13.28 9.39 19.55
CA ALA A 438 -12.76 9.33 18.20
C ALA A 438 -13.86 9.32 17.12
N TYR A 439 -15.02 8.69 17.39
CA TYR A 439 -15.98 8.38 16.31
C TYR A 439 -17.32 9.09 16.41
N THR A 440 -17.79 9.50 17.59
CA THR A 440 -19.12 10.12 17.73
C THR A 440 -19.29 11.33 16.81
N LEU A 441 -18.32 12.24 16.82
CA LEU A 441 -18.40 13.46 16.01
C LEU A 441 -18.29 13.19 14.50
N PRO A 442 -17.33 12.38 13.99
CA PRO A 442 -17.30 11.98 12.59
C PRO A 442 -18.57 11.30 12.10
N ILE A 443 -19.19 10.43 12.92
CA ILE A 443 -20.45 9.78 12.58
C ILE A 443 -21.58 10.82 12.48
N LEU A 444 -21.74 11.68 13.49
CA LEU A 444 -22.78 12.69 13.52
C LEU A 444 -22.71 13.64 12.30
N LEU A 445 -21.51 14.09 11.93
CA LEU A 445 -21.30 14.94 10.75
C LEU A 445 -21.49 14.18 9.41
N THR A 446 -21.37 12.86 9.41
CA THR A 446 -21.61 12.06 8.20
C THR A 446 -23.11 11.82 7.97
N LEU A 447 -23.99 11.93 8.98
CA LEU A 447 -25.43 11.67 8.84
C LEU A 447 -26.14 12.63 7.86
N PRO A 448 -25.94 13.97 7.94
CA PRO A 448 -26.53 14.87 6.96
C PRO A 448 -26.01 14.63 5.54
N LEU A 449 -24.72 14.31 5.39
CA LEU A 449 -24.16 13.90 4.11
C LEU A 449 -24.87 12.66 3.55
N VAL A 450 -25.11 11.64 4.37
CA VAL A 450 -25.84 10.43 3.94
C VAL A 450 -27.27 10.80 3.50
N ALA A 451 -27.96 11.65 4.26
CA ALA A 451 -29.30 12.12 3.88
C ALA A 451 -29.27 12.86 2.54
N ALA A 452 -28.33 13.78 2.35
CA ALA A 452 -28.16 14.52 1.09
C ALA A 452 -27.83 13.58 -0.08
N LEU A 453 -26.92 12.59 0.12
CA LEU A 453 -26.59 11.58 -0.89
C LEU A 453 -27.83 10.75 -1.30
N LEU A 454 -28.62 10.30 -0.33
CA LEU A 454 -29.84 9.51 -0.59
C LEU A 454 -30.89 10.33 -1.34
N LEU A 455 -31.10 11.59 -0.97
CA LEU A 455 -32.00 12.52 -1.68
C LEU A 455 -31.50 12.74 -3.10
N THR A 456 -30.24 13.08 -3.28
CA THR A 456 -29.65 13.28 -4.61
C THR A 456 -29.78 12.02 -5.47
N ASN A 457 -29.45 10.85 -4.93
CA ASN A 457 -29.57 9.56 -5.64
C ASN A 457 -31.02 9.23 -6.05
N ARG A 458 -32.04 9.77 -5.35
CA ARG A 458 -33.45 9.58 -5.67
C ARG A 458 -33.91 10.49 -6.80
N PHE A 459 -33.44 11.73 -6.85
CA PHE A 459 -33.95 12.76 -7.77
C PHE A 459 -33.04 13.02 -8.96
N PHE A 460 -31.75 12.78 -8.81
CA PHE A 460 -30.73 13.02 -9.83
C PHE A 460 -30.05 11.70 -10.18
N TYR A 461 -29.84 11.49 -11.48
CA TYR A 461 -29.22 10.28 -11.99
C TYR A 461 -28.04 10.68 -12.87
N PRO A 462 -26.79 10.62 -12.36
CA PRO A 462 -25.63 11.04 -13.13
C PRO A 462 -25.43 10.13 -14.35
N ARG A 463 -25.39 10.75 -15.54
CA ARG A 463 -25.24 10.04 -16.83
C ARG A 463 -23.80 9.96 -17.29
N ASN A 464 -22.95 10.87 -16.82
CA ASN A 464 -21.54 10.95 -17.19
C ASN A 464 -20.67 11.33 -15.98
N LEU A 465 -19.33 11.21 -16.18
CA LEU A 465 -18.34 11.48 -15.13
C LEU A 465 -18.43 12.91 -14.58
N ILE A 466 -18.66 13.90 -15.45
CA ILE A 466 -18.72 15.31 -15.06
C ILE A 466 -19.89 15.55 -14.11
N GLN A 467 -21.08 15.04 -14.45
CA GLN A 467 -22.25 15.13 -13.58
C GLN A 467 -22.03 14.43 -12.24
N LEU A 468 -21.48 13.20 -12.25
CA LEU A 468 -21.16 12.48 -11.03
C LEU A 468 -20.18 13.26 -10.14
N VAL A 469 -19.14 13.86 -10.72
CA VAL A 469 -18.17 14.68 -9.98
C VAL A 469 -18.85 15.93 -9.41
N ILE A 470 -19.65 16.65 -10.21
CA ILE A 470 -20.37 17.84 -9.75
C ILE A 470 -21.32 17.48 -8.61
N GLU A 471 -22.15 16.44 -8.75
CA GLU A 471 -23.07 15.99 -7.72
C GLU A 471 -22.33 15.59 -6.44
N THR A 472 -21.22 14.84 -6.57
CA THR A 472 -20.39 14.46 -5.43
C THR A 472 -19.76 15.67 -4.74
N LEU A 473 -19.31 16.67 -5.50
CA LEU A 473 -18.72 17.90 -4.94
C LEU A 473 -19.81 18.77 -4.26
N VAL A 474 -20.98 18.91 -4.88
CA VAL A 474 -22.09 19.68 -4.30
C VAL A 474 -22.56 19.04 -3.00
N VAL A 475 -22.78 17.73 -3.00
CA VAL A 475 -23.19 17.01 -1.78
C VAL A 475 -22.05 16.96 -0.76
N GLY A 476 -20.83 16.77 -1.20
CA GLY A 476 -19.62 16.79 -0.36
C GLY A 476 -19.37 18.17 0.28
N SER A 477 -19.80 19.28 -0.37
CA SER A 477 -19.68 20.61 0.20
C SER A 477 -20.50 20.77 1.49
N VAL A 478 -21.63 20.08 1.63
CA VAL A 478 -22.41 20.03 2.87
C VAL A 478 -21.53 19.55 4.01
N TYR A 479 -20.86 18.42 3.83
CA TYR A 479 -19.94 17.86 4.83
C TYR A 479 -18.77 18.81 5.13
N MET A 480 -18.22 19.45 4.11
CA MET A 480 -17.10 20.40 4.28
C MET A 480 -17.53 21.64 5.07
N ILE A 481 -18.75 22.15 4.84
CA ILE A 481 -19.30 23.28 5.59
C ILE A 481 -19.51 22.89 7.06
N GLU A 482 -20.12 21.73 7.31
CA GLU A 482 -20.33 21.22 8.67
C GLU A 482 -18.99 20.99 9.39
N MET A 483 -18.01 20.42 8.71
CA MET A 483 -16.68 20.21 9.26
C MET A 483 -15.98 21.54 9.57
N PHE A 484 -16.12 22.55 8.69
CA PHE A 484 -15.56 23.89 8.93
C PHE A 484 -16.23 24.58 10.12
N TRP A 485 -17.56 24.48 10.25
CA TRP A 485 -18.31 25.01 11.38
C TRP A 485 -17.93 24.30 12.68
N ALA A 486 -17.86 22.98 12.67
CA ALA A 486 -17.42 22.18 13.82
C ALA A 486 -15.95 22.47 14.20
N TYR A 487 -15.07 22.72 13.23
CA TYR A 487 -13.70 23.15 13.48
C TYR A 487 -13.65 24.48 14.25
N ARG A 488 -14.50 25.44 13.90
CA ARG A 488 -14.55 26.74 14.59
C ARG A 488 -15.19 26.68 15.98
N THR A 489 -16.15 25.78 16.18
CA THR A 489 -16.94 25.73 17.42
C THR A 489 -16.43 24.71 18.43
N HIS A 490 -15.75 23.64 17.99
CA HIS A 490 -15.28 22.57 18.86
C HIS A 490 -13.75 22.48 18.89
N ARG A 491 -13.15 22.72 20.07
CA ARG A 491 -11.71 22.52 20.31
C ARG A 491 -11.22 21.10 19.98
N ALA A 492 -12.13 20.14 19.92
CA ALA A 492 -11.84 18.75 19.54
C ALA A 492 -11.21 18.59 18.14
N PHE A 493 -11.33 19.59 17.26
CA PHE A 493 -10.71 19.63 15.94
C PHE A 493 -9.29 20.20 15.92
N HIS A 494 -8.87 20.88 16.97
CA HIS A 494 -7.53 21.43 17.07
C HIS A 494 -6.53 20.29 17.34
N VAL A 495 -6.34 19.42 16.35
CA VAL A 495 -5.48 18.22 16.46
C VAL A 495 -4.08 18.59 16.90
N ALA A 496 -3.55 19.73 16.44
CA ALA A 496 -2.24 20.23 16.82
C ALA A 496 -2.18 20.62 18.30
N GLU A 497 -3.20 21.32 18.81
CA GLU A 497 -3.30 21.70 20.22
C GLU A 497 -3.61 20.48 21.10
N VAL A 498 -4.59 19.67 20.70
CA VAL A 498 -5.01 18.47 21.44
C VAL A 498 -3.86 17.45 21.52
N ALA A 499 -3.05 17.35 20.47
CA ALA A 499 -1.87 16.49 20.45
C ALA A 499 -0.64 17.13 21.12
N GLY A 500 -0.75 18.37 21.61
CA GLY A 500 0.38 19.10 22.21
C GLY A 500 1.49 19.43 21.20
N LEU A 501 1.15 19.56 19.91
CA LEU A 501 2.11 19.84 18.84
C LEU A 501 2.51 21.32 18.79
N THR A 502 1.72 22.18 19.40
CA THR A 502 1.97 23.64 19.52
C THR A 502 2.90 23.96 20.69
N GLU A 503 3.06 23.05 21.64
CA GLU A 503 4.04 23.23 22.72
C GLU A 503 5.44 22.88 22.20
N PRO A 504 6.44 23.73 22.41
CA PRO A 504 7.82 23.39 22.13
C PRO A 504 8.19 22.11 22.90
N LEU A 505 8.90 21.19 22.26
CA LEU A 505 9.51 20.07 22.97
C LEU A 505 10.33 20.64 24.12
N PRO A 506 10.24 20.09 25.35
CA PRO A 506 11.12 20.51 26.43
C PRO A 506 12.55 20.45 25.90
N ALA A 507 13.30 21.53 26.12
CA ALA A 507 14.69 21.63 25.67
C ALA A 507 15.42 20.36 26.07
N GLU A 508 16.16 19.76 25.13
CA GLU A 508 16.98 18.59 25.39
C GLU A 508 17.77 18.84 26.68
N GLN A 509 17.42 18.13 27.74
CA GLN A 509 18.34 18.04 28.87
C GLN A 509 19.62 17.41 28.31
N PRO A 510 20.79 18.04 28.52
CA PRO A 510 22.03 17.44 28.06
C PRO A 510 22.09 16.00 28.58
N PRO A 511 22.58 15.04 27.79
CA PRO A 511 22.66 13.67 28.20
C PRO A 511 23.36 13.62 29.56
N GLN A 512 22.65 13.15 30.60
CA GLN A 512 23.26 12.91 31.89
C GLN A 512 24.47 12.02 31.61
N ALA A 513 25.64 12.51 32.01
CA ALA A 513 26.89 11.81 31.84
C ALA A 513 26.71 10.37 32.34
N VAL A 514 26.87 9.42 31.43
CA VAL A 514 26.88 8.00 31.79
C VAL A 514 28.01 7.88 32.80
N VAL A 515 27.64 7.69 34.06
CA VAL A 515 28.58 7.34 35.12
C VAL A 515 29.24 6.04 34.66
N SER A 516 30.50 6.15 34.29
CA SER A 516 31.35 5.01 33.95
C SER A 516 31.39 4.10 35.19
N VAL A 517 30.64 3.00 35.14
CA VAL A 517 30.84 1.90 36.09
C VAL A 517 32.18 1.25 35.70
N GLU A 518 33.22 1.62 36.45
CA GLU A 518 34.49 0.90 36.44
C GLU A 518 34.22 -0.57 36.81
N TYR A 519 34.38 -1.47 35.85
CA TYR A 519 34.51 -2.88 36.11
C TYR A 519 35.82 -3.07 36.87
N GLN A 520 35.76 -3.18 38.20
CA GLN A 520 36.83 -3.79 39.01
C GLN A 520 36.84 -5.26 38.67
N GLY A 521 37.94 -5.70 38.03
CA GLY A 521 38.23 -7.08 37.79
C GLY A 521 38.50 -7.78 39.11
N GLU A 522 37.86 -8.92 39.33
CA GLU A 522 38.33 -9.95 40.25
C GLU A 522 39.03 -11.07 39.47
N GLN A 523 40.11 -11.52 40.06
CA GLN A 523 41.14 -12.47 39.64
C GLN A 523 40.62 -13.87 39.27
#